data_15b58599770e607e84fe71a979ef012f
#
_entry.id   15b58599770e607e84fe71a979ef012f
#
_cell.length_a   1.000
_cell.length_b   1.000
_cell.length_c   1.000
_cell.angle_alpha   90.00
_cell.angle_beta   90.00
_cell.angle_gamma   90.00
#
_symmetry.space_group_name_H-M   'P 1'
#
loop_
_entity.id
_entity.type
_entity.pdbx_description
1 polymer ?
#
loop_
_entity_poly.entity_id
_entity_poly.type
_entity_poly.pdbx_seq_one_letter_code
_entity_poly.pdbx_strand_id
1 'polypeptide(L)'
;MLAAVFLGIAGVCRAQSFDQHFLDRTLRLDYTFSGNNHQQQIYLDEMRQSEGWFGRRVNMDSLLLQGNGQITVSDTMGVVLYRHSFSTLFQEWQSTEEATRVSKSFENVFLVPMPKHTVDVTVTLFDTHRQVRSSLKHRVNPQDILIRPVQEGQKWEYLRRSGDSREKIDVAFVAEGYRQDEMDVFRRDCEESIGAMLSHEPFRSMADRFNFVAVYSPSTDSGVSIPHQGVWKRTAADSHFDTFYSQRYLTTLHLKRLHDLLSGIPYEHIVILANTDNYGGGGIFNSYLLSAAHHPSCKPVVVHEFGHSFAGLGDEYYYDDQYESTYPADTEPWEPNLTTMVDFSSKWADMMPAKAKIPTKPSGKNLYTAVGVYEGGGYQSKGVFRPSQECRMKINEAPEFCPVCQRAIARMIDYQTR
;
A
#
# COMPACT_ATOMS: atom_id res chain seq x y z
N MET A 1 43.22 -44.56 -7.24
CA MET A 1 42.55 -43.56 -6.42
C MET A 1 42.61 -42.21 -7.10
N LEU A 2 41.56 -41.84 -7.85
CA LEU A 2 41.41 -40.52 -8.45
C LEU A 2 40.50 -39.71 -7.52
N ALA A 3 41.02 -38.62 -6.96
CA ALA A 3 40.23 -37.64 -6.19
C ALA A 3 39.62 -36.65 -7.16
N ALA A 4 38.29 -36.65 -7.24
CA ALA A 4 37.55 -35.63 -7.98
C ALA A 4 37.41 -34.39 -7.09
N VAL A 5 38.03 -33.27 -7.50
CA VAL A 5 37.88 -31.96 -6.89
C VAL A 5 36.59 -31.32 -7.47
N PHE A 6 35.54 -31.24 -6.67
CA PHE A 6 34.37 -30.43 -6.99
C PHE A 6 34.70 -28.95 -6.69
N LEU A 7 34.96 -28.18 -7.75
CA LEU A 7 34.94 -26.72 -7.67
C LEU A 7 33.46 -26.27 -7.59
N GLY A 8 33.00 -25.92 -6.40
CA GLY A 8 31.75 -25.22 -6.21
C GLY A 8 31.87 -23.79 -6.78
N ILE A 9 31.23 -23.53 -7.89
CA ILE A 9 31.02 -22.15 -8.37
C ILE A 9 29.99 -21.51 -7.41
N ALA A 10 30.50 -20.78 -6.43
CA ALA A 10 29.68 -19.86 -5.66
C ALA A 10 29.27 -18.71 -6.62
N GLY A 11 28.06 -18.77 -7.14
CA GLY A 11 27.46 -17.66 -7.86
C GLY A 11 27.39 -16.45 -6.95
N VAL A 12 28.27 -15.48 -7.16
CA VAL A 12 28.17 -14.17 -6.55
C VAL A 12 26.91 -13.52 -7.13
N CYS A 13 25.81 -13.55 -6.36
CA CYS A 13 24.64 -12.76 -6.67
C CYS A 13 25.06 -11.28 -6.57
N ARG A 14 25.47 -10.69 -7.69
CA ARG A 14 25.72 -9.25 -7.77
C ARG A 14 24.35 -8.57 -7.67
N ALA A 15 24.11 -7.82 -6.59
CA ALA A 15 23.01 -6.89 -6.53
C ALA A 15 23.04 -6.02 -7.79
N GLN A 16 21.92 -6.00 -8.53
CA GLN A 16 21.84 -5.20 -9.76
C GLN A 16 21.91 -3.73 -9.37
N SER A 17 22.86 -3.00 -9.93
CA SER A 17 22.98 -1.57 -9.71
C SER A 17 21.85 -0.85 -10.45
N PHE A 18 21.14 0.05 -9.80
CA PHE A 18 20.10 0.89 -10.40
C PHE A 18 20.60 1.53 -11.71
N ASP A 19 21.76 2.18 -11.65
CA ASP A 19 22.33 2.92 -12.77
C ASP A 19 22.75 2.03 -13.98
N GLN A 20 22.78 0.72 -13.82
CA GLN A 20 23.05 -0.19 -14.92
C GLN A 20 21.84 -0.27 -15.87
N HIS A 21 20.62 -0.27 -15.35
CA HIS A 21 19.40 -0.58 -16.07
C HIS A 21 18.45 0.62 -16.23
N PHE A 22 18.54 1.59 -15.33
CA PHE A 22 17.55 2.66 -15.22
C PHE A 22 18.17 4.06 -15.31
N LEU A 23 17.37 5.01 -15.77
CA LEU A 23 17.61 6.46 -15.71
C LEU A 23 17.04 7.01 -14.42
N ASP A 24 17.56 8.14 -13.95
CA ASP A 24 16.98 8.89 -12.83
C ASP A 24 15.72 9.66 -13.31
N ARG A 25 14.70 8.91 -13.72
CA ARG A 25 13.42 9.35 -14.25
C ARG A 25 12.34 8.36 -13.88
N THR A 26 11.12 8.84 -13.75
CA THR A 26 9.94 8.02 -13.51
C THR A 26 9.22 7.71 -14.81
N LEU A 27 8.91 6.42 -15.04
CA LEU A 27 7.93 5.99 -16.01
C LEU A 27 6.62 5.70 -15.27
N ARG A 28 5.59 6.49 -15.54
CA ARG A 28 4.23 6.27 -15.05
C ARG A 28 3.45 5.45 -16.06
N LEU A 29 2.81 4.41 -15.57
CA LEU A 29 2.00 3.46 -16.34
C LEU A 29 0.56 3.54 -15.84
N ASP A 30 -0.34 4.05 -16.68
CA ASP A 30 -1.76 4.16 -16.38
C ASP A 30 -2.50 2.97 -16.97
N TYR A 31 -3.25 2.27 -16.11
CA TYR A 31 -4.05 1.11 -16.50
C TYR A 31 -5.50 1.28 -16.09
N THR A 32 -6.36 0.55 -16.78
CA THR A 32 -7.73 0.27 -16.37
C THR A 32 -7.87 -1.23 -16.10
N PHE A 33 -8.28 -1.58 -14.87
CA PHE A 33 -8.69 -2.94 -14.54
C PHE A 33 -10.21 -3.02 -14.59
N SER A 34 -10.74 -4.05 -15.24
CA SER A 34 -12.18 -4.17 -15.41
C SER A 34 -12.67 -5.62 -15.29
N GLY A 35 -13.93 -5.79 -15.00
CA GLY A 35 -14.56 -7.10 -14.90
C GLY A 35 -15.64 -7.17 -13.84
N ASN A 36 -15.80 -8.36 -13.29
CA ASN A 36 -16.76 -8.70 -12.24
C ASN A 36 -16.15 -9.77 -11.31
N ASN A 37 -16.96 -10.42 -10.46
CA ASN A 37 -16.44 -11.46 -9.56
C ASN A 37 -15.90 -12.73 -10.28
N HIS A 38 -16.16 -12.91 -11.58
CA HIS A 38 -15.71 -14.08 -12.36
C HIS A 38 -14.60 -13.76 -13.35
N GLN A 39 -14.53 -12.52 -13.84
CA GLN A 39 -13.61 -12.12 -14.90
C GLN A 39 -12.82 -10.88 -14.50
N GLN A 40 -11.55 -10.89 -14.86
CA GLN A 40 -10.64 -9.75 -14.71
C GLN A 40 -9.95 -9.49 -16.04
N GLN A 41 -9.85 -8.22 -16.43
CA GLN A 41 -9.12 -7.77 -17.59
C GLN A 41 -8.29 -6.55 -17.24
N ILE A 42 -7.11 -6.47 -17.84
CA ILE A 42 -6.13 -5.40 -17.63
C ILE A 42 -5.92 -4.70 -18.97
N TYR A 43 -6.07 -3.40 -19.00
CA TYR A 43 -5.82 -2.57 -20.18
C TYR A 43 -4.77 -1.52 -19.85
N LEU A 44 -3.80 -1.34 -20.74
CA LEU A 44 -2.88 -0.21 -20.72
C LEU A 44 -3.58 0.99 -21.37
N ASP A 45 -3.68 2.10 -20.64
CA ASP A 45 -4.32 3.32 -21.17
C ASP A 45 -3.28 4.26 -21.78
N GLU A 46 -2.27 4.64 -21.00
CA GLU A 46 -1.19 5.51 -21.47
C GLU A 46 0.10 5.33 -20.65
N MET A 47 1.19 5.85 -21.20
CA MET A 47 2.49 5.94 -20.55
C MET A 47 2.93 7.40 -20.47
N ARG A 48 3.46 7.80 -19.30
CA ARG A 48 3.95 9.16 -19.05
C ARG A 48 5.33 9.13 -18.41
N GLN A 49 6.05 10.23 -18.45
CA GLN A 49 7.37 10.35 -17.83
C GLN A 49 7.54 11.67 -17.07
N SER A 50 8.33 11.60 -16.01
CA SER A 50 8.79 12.79 -15.25
C SER A 50 10.27 12.67 -14.88
N GLU A 51 10.89 13.82 -14.61
CA GLU A 51 12.26 13.84 -14.07
C GLU A 51 12.27 13.31 -12.62
N GLY A 52 13.38 12.69 -12.25
CA GLY A 52 13.58 12.07 -10.95
C GLY A 52 12.89 10.72 -10.80
N TRP A 53 13.60 9.79 -10.15
CA TRP A 53 13.04 8.57 -9.61
C TRP A 53 13.11 8.64 -8.10
N PHE A 54 11.96 8.64 -7.45
CA PHE A 54 11.82 8.80 -6.01
C PHE A 54 11.56 7.47 -5.28
N GLY A 55 11.33 6.39 -6.02
CA GLY A 55 11.13 5.06 -5.46
C GLY A 55 12.45 4.35 -5.11
N ARG A 56 12.34 3.19 -4.48
CA ARG A 56 13.50 2.41 -4.03
C ARG A 56 14.50 2.09 -5.15
N ARG A 57 15.79 2.09 -4.78
CA ARG A 57 16.93 1.76 -5.65
C ARG A 57 17.66 0.49 -5.21
N VAL A 58 17.18 -0.16 -4.18
CA VAL A 58 17.68 -1.42 -3.60
C VAL A 58 16.59 -2.49 -3.72
N ASN A 59 16.96 -3.77 -3.61
CA ASN A 59 16.02 -4.91 -3.65
C ASN A 59 15.07 -4.86 -4.87
N MET A 60 15.58 -4.35 -6.02
CA MET A 60 14.72 -4.00 -7.15
C MET A 60 14.03 -5.20 -7.80
N ASP A 61 14.67 -6.35 -7.86
CA ASP A 61 14.22 -7.58 -8.51
C ASP A 61 13.45 -8.52 -7.58
N SER A 62 13.29 -8.15 -6.31
CA SER A 62 12.64 -8.96 -5.28
C SER A 62 11.37 -8.32 -4.72
N LEU A 63 10.58 -9.07 -3.97
CA LEU A 63 9.40 -8.62 -3.25
C LEU A 63 9.49 -9.05 -1.79
N LEU A 64 9.22 -8.14 -0.87
CA LEU A 64 9.04 -8.48 0.55
C LEU A 64 7.68 -9.10 0.81
N LEU A 65 6.63 -8.58 0.18
CA LEU A 65 5.25 -9.05 0.27
C LEU A 65 4.68 -9.27 -1.13
N GLN A 66 3.82 -10.26 -1.28
CA GLN A 66 3.24 -10.61 -2.59
C GLN A 66 2.14 -9.66 -3.04
N GLY A 67 1.38 -9.04 -2.11
CA GLY A 67 0.21 -8.23 -2.43
C GLY A 67 -0.89 -9.01 -3.17
N ASN A 68 -1.91 -8.34 -3.66
CA ASN A 68 -2.95 -8.93 -4.51
C ASN A 68 -2.63 -8.83 -6.01
N GLY A 69 -1.64 -8.05 -6.37
CA GLY A 69 -1.11 -7.92 -7.71
C GLY A 69 0.37 -7.58 -7.71
N GLN A 70 0.99 -7.73 -8.87
CA GLN A 70 2.41 -7.46 -9.08
C GLN A 70 2.63 -6.78 -10.43
N ILE A 71 3.58 -5.84 -10.47
CA ILE A 71 4.17 -5.34 -11.70
C ILE A 71 5.63 -5.79 -11.76
N THR A 72 6.04 -6.34 -12.89
CA THR A 72 7.40 -6.84 -13.14
C THR A 72 7.94 -6.20 -14.40
N VAL A 73 9.10 -5.58 -14.29
CA VAL A 73 9.88 -5.07 -15.44
C VAL A 73 11.02 -6.05 -15.69
N SER A 74 11.10 -6.60 -16.89
CA SER A 74 12.16 -7.51 -17.30
C SER A 74 12.82 -7.05 -18.61
N ASP A 75 14.07 -7.42 -18.80
CA ASP A 75 14.71 -7.24 -20.10
C ASP A 75 14.06 -8.14 -21.16
N THR A 76 14.49 -7.99 -22.42
CA THR A 76 13.96 -8.77 -23.55
C THR A 76 14.37 -10.24 -23.51
N MET A 77 15.29 -10.64 -22.63
CA MET A 77 15.70 -12.02 -22.38
C MET A 77 14.95 -12.64 -21.18
N GLY A 78 14.10 -11.85 -20.48
CA GLY A 78 13.30 -12.30 -19.35
C GLY A 78 13.96 -12.14 -17.98
N VAL A 79 15.14 -11.50 -17.90
CA VAL A 79 15.78 -11.19 -16.62
C VAL A 79 14.99 -10.08 -15.93
N VAL A 80 14.58 -10.33 -14.69
CA VAL A 80 13.83 -9.36 -13.90
C VAL A 80 14.74 -8.23 -13.45
N LEU A 81 14.34 -7.00 -13.72
CA LEU A 81 15.06 -5.77 -13.38
C LEU A 81 14.39 -5.01 -12.23
N TYR A 82 13.06 -5.04 -12.15
CA TYR A 82 12.29 -4.36 -11.12
C TYR A 82 10.99 -5.11 -10.86
N ARG A 83 10.58 -5.17 -9.59
CA ARG A 83 9.28 -5.69 -9.15
C ARG A 83 8.64 -4.77 -8.14
N HIS A 84 7.32 -4.69 -8.21
CA HIS A 84 6.51 -3.99 -7.22
C HIS A 84 5.21 -4.78 -7.01
N SER A 85 4.78 -4.92 -5.76
CA SER A 85 3.50 -5.56 -5.41
C SER A 85 2.52 -4.53 -4.89
N PHE A 86 1.23 -4.80 -5.05
CA PHE A 86 0.17 -3.86 -4.71
C PHE A 86 -1.14 -4.57 -4.37
N SER A 87 -2.08 -3.81 -3.81
CA SER A 87 -3.50 -4.15 -3.76
C SER A 87 -4.32 -3.09 -4.49
N THR A 88 -5.58 -3.40 -4.83
CA THR A 88 -6.45 -2.48 -5.57
C THR A 88 -7.89 -2.51 -5.05
N LEU A 89 -8.57 -1.37 -5.17
CA LEU A 89 -10.02 -1.28 -4.94
C LEU A 89 -10.81 -2.17 -5.91
N PHE A 90 -10.29 -2.42 -7.12
CA PHE A 90 -10.93 -3.33 -8.06
C PHE A 90 -11.09 -4.74 -7.50
N GLN A 91 -10.00 -5.31 -6.94
CA GLN A 91 -10.05 -6.67 -6.38
C GLN A 91 -10.86 -6.74 -5.09
N GLU A 92 -10.85 -5.68 -4.28
CA GLU A 92 -11.72 -5.56 -3.11
C GLU A 92 -13.21 -5.49 -3.52
N TRP A 93 -13.55 -4.65 -4.51
CA TRP A 93 -14.91 -4.58 -5.04
C TRP A 93 -15.39 -5.92 -5.61
N GLN A 94 -14.51 -6.73 -6.19
CA GLN A 94 -14.86 -8.04 -6.73
C GLN A 94 -15.39 -9.03 -5.65
N SER A 95 -15.12 -8.79 -4.38
CA SER A 95 -15.66 -9.56 -3.26
C SER A 95 -17.07 -9.12 -2.84
N THR A 96 -17.58 -8.01 -3.39
CA THR A 96 -18.91 -7.47 -3.05
C THR A 96 -20.03 -8.18 -3.80
N GLU A 97 -21.25 -8.13 -3.25
CA GLU A 97 -22.45 -8.63 -3.92
C GLU A 97 -22.71 -7.92 -5.27
N GLU A 98 -22.38 -6.61 -5.38
CA GLU A 98 -22.55 -5.87 -6.62
C GLU A 98 -21.77 -6.50 -7.78
N ALA A 99 -20.54 -6.99 -7.52
CA ALA A 99 -19.69 -7.61 -8.53
C ALA A 99 -20.28 -8.92 -9.12
N THR A 100 -21.24 -9.53 -8.45
CA THR A 100 -21.97 -10.72 -8.99
C THR A 100 -22.96 -10.36 -10.09
N ARG A 101 -23.35 -9.07 -10.19
CA ARG A 101 -24.44 -8.58 -11.06
C ARG A 101 -23.99 -7.67 -12.17
N VAL A 102 -22.89 -6.94 -11.96
CA VAL A 102 -22.39 -5.94 -12.92
C VAL A 102 -20.90 -6.09 -13.13
N SER A 103 -20.41 -5.55 -14.24
CA SER A 103 -18.98 -5.34 -14.49
C SER A 103 -18.64 -3.86 -14.33
N LYS A 104 -17.52 -3.55 -13.69
CA LYS A 104 -17.01 -2.19 -13.52
C LYS A 104 -15.56 -2.09 -13.97
N SER A 105 -15.09 -0.85 -14.13
CA SER A 105 -13.70 -0.52 -14.41
C SER A 105 -13.15 0.41 -13.34
N PHE A 106 -11.87 0.24 -13.03
CA PHE A 106 -11.15 0.99 -12.01
C PHE A 106 -9.82 1.46 -12.58
N GLU A 107 -9.48 2.72 -12.32
CA GLU A 107 -8.17 3.26 -12.64
C GLU A 107 -7.10 2.65 -11.74
N ASN A 108 -5.93 2.38 -12.32
CA ASN A 108 -4.73 2.01 -11.59
C ASN A 108 -3.52 2.71 -12.20
N VAL A 109 -2.63 3.19 -11.35
CA VAL A 109 -1.42 3.89 -11.77
C VAL A 109 -0.23 3.27 -11.05
N PHE A 110 0.80 2.93 -11.81
CA PHE A 110 2.05 2.43 -11.26
C PHE A 110 3.23 3.27 -11.71
N LEU A 111 4.13 3.53 -10.79
CA LEU A 111 5.41 4.16 -11.06
C LEU A 111 6.49 3.09 -11.08
N VAL A 112 7.30 3.12 -12.12
CA VAL A 112 8.50 2.30 -12.24
C VAL A 112 9.68 3.18 -12.67
N PRO A 113 10.92 2.81 -12.36
CA PRO A 113 12.06 3.59 -12.86
C PRO A 113 12.13 3.49 -14.39
N MET A 114 12.45 4.60 -15.06
CA MET A 114 12.56 4.67 -16.51
C MET A 114 13.70 3.76 -17.01
N PRO A 115 13.43 2.72 -17.81
CA PRO A 115 14.47 1.83 -18.32
C PRO A 115 15.37 2.53 -19.34
N LYS A 116 16.65 2.16 -19.40
CA LYS A 116 17.60 2.64 -20.43
C LYS A 116 17.39 1.99 -21.79
N HIS A 117 16.86 0.79 -21.81
CA HIS A 117 16.65 -0.04 -23.00
C HIS A 117 15.21 -0.56 -23.04
N THR A 118 14.81 -1.10 -24.17
CA THR A 118 13.52 -1.76 -24.32
C THR A 118 13.35 -2.88 -23.30
N VAL A 119 12.21 -2.89 -22.61
CA VAL A 119 11.83 -3.87 -21.60
C VAL A 119 10.45 -4.43 -21.86
N ASP A 120 10.15 -5.56 -21.23
CA ASP A 120 8.80 -6.08 -21.10
C ASP A 120 8.26 -5.77 -19.70
N VAL A 121 7.06 -5.19 -19.64
CA VAL A 121 6.32 -4.94 -18.39
C VAL A 121 5.19 -5.95 -18.30
N THR A 122 5.10 -6.64 -17.16
CA THR A 122 4.02 -7.59 -16.89
C THR A 122 3.27 -7.17 -15.64
N VAL A 123 1.95 -6.96 -15.76
CA VAL A 123 1.04 -6.74 -14.64
C VAL A 123 0.26 -8.03 -14.42
N THR A 124 0.25 -8.53 -13.19
CA THR A 124 -0.42 -9.79 -12.81
C THR A 124 -1.34 -9.54 -11.63
N LEU A 125 -2.57 -10.04 -11.70
CA LEU A 125 -3.54 -10.05 -10.60
C LEU A 125 -3.75 -11.48 -10.12
N PHE A 126 -3.82 -11.66 -8.80
CA PHE A 126 -4.02 -12.95 -8.15
C PHE A 126 -5.42 -13.02 -7.56
N ASP A 127 -5.96 -14.23 -7.47
CA ASP A 127 -7.16 -14.51 -6.68
C ASP A 127 -6.84 -14.74 -5.20
N THR A 128 -7.86 -15.06 -4.41
CA THR A 128 -7.74 -15.34 -2.97
C THR A 128 -6.92 -16.60 -2.67
N HIS A 129 -6.80 -17.54 -3.63
CA HIS A 129 -5.94 -18.72 -3.54
C HIS A 129 -4.52 -18.47 -4.09
N ARG A 130 -4.16 -17.22 -4.34
CA ARG A 130 -2.84 -16.80 -4.84
C ARG A 130 -2.53 -17.32 -6.25
N GLN A 131 -3.56 -17.74 -7.01
CA GLN A 131 -3.41 -18.16 -8.39
C GLN A 131 -3.52 -16.95 -9.33
N VAL A 132 -2.79 -16.98 -10.44
CA VAL A 132 -2.88 -15.94 -11.47
C VAL A 132 -4.29 -15.94 -12.06
N ARG A 133 -5.00 -14.84 -11.88
CA ARG A 133 -6.35 -14.64 -12.40
C ARG A 133 -6.35 -13.92 -13.74
N SER A 134 -5.45 -12.95 -13.88
CA SER A 134 -5.30 -12.14 -15.10
C SER A 134 -3.87 -11.65 -15.19
N SER A 135 -3.36 -11.52 -16.42
CA SER A 135 -2.02 -10.98 -16.67
C SER A 135 -2.00 -10.24 -18.00
N LEU A 136 -1.36 -9.08 -18.02
CA LEU A 136 -1.05 -8.33 -19.23
C LEU A 136 0.47 -8.17 -19.33
N LYS A 137 1.05 -8.59 -20.45
CA LYS A 137 2.44 -8.32 -20.80
C LYS A 137 2.48 -7.38 -21.99
N HIS A 138 3.22 -6.29 -21.89
CA HIS A 138 3.45 -5.37 -23.01
C HIS A 138 4.90 -4.89 -23.03
N ARG A 139 5.33 -4.43 -24.20
CA ARG A 139 6.67 -3.91 -24.42
C ARG A 139 6.73 -2.42 -24.22
N VAL A 140 7.80 -1.93 -23.60
CA VAL A 140 8.09 -0.51 -23.42
C VAL A 140 9.42 -0.20 -24.09
N ASN A 141 9.39 0.68 -25.09
CA ASN A 141 10.57 1.31 -25.64
C ASN A 141 10.71 2.70 -25.00
N PRO A 142 11.78 3.00 -24.26
CA PRO A 142 11.93 4.32 -23.60
C PRO A 142 12.03 5.49 -24.60
N GLN A 143 12.25 5.23 -25.88
CA GLN A 143 12.28 6.22 -26.96
C GLN A 143 10.92 6.37 -27.69
N ASP A 144 9.88 5.70 -27.21
CA ASP A 144 8.54 5.83 -27.79
C ASP A 144 8.03 7.27 -27.65
N ILE A 145 7.68 7.88 -28.77
CA ILE A 145 7.18 9.26 -28.84
C ILE A 145 5.84 9.46 -28.14
N LEU A 146 5.10 8.38 -27.85
CA LEU A 146 3.85 8.41 -27.11
C LEU A 146 4.03 8.38 -25.58
N ILE A 147 5.25 8.17 -25.08
CA ILE A 147 5.58 8.40 -23.66
C ILE A 147 5.70 9.90 -23.43
N ARG A 148 4.59 10.53 -23.10
CA ARG A 148 4.54 11.99 -22.99
C ARG A 148 5.03 12.48 -21.62
N PRO A 149 5.61 13.70 -21.53
CA PRO A 149 5.92 14.30 -20.24
C PRO A 149 4.64 14.55 -19.44
N VAL A 150 4.70 14.36 -18.12
CA VAL A 150 3.66 14.85 -17.22
C VAL A 150 3.72 16.38 -17.16
N GLN A 151 2.59 17.03 -16.85
CA GLN A 151 2.55 18.44 -16.50
C GLN A 151 3.10 18.63 -15.08
N GLU A 152 3.55 19.84 -14.73
CA GLU A 152 3.91 20.15 -13.36
C GLU A 152 2.73 19.89 -12.41
N GLY A 153 3.02 19.24 -11.28
CA GLY A 153 2.06 18.98 -10.22
C GLY A 153 1.69 20.25 -9.44
N GLN A 154 1.18 20.06 -8.25
CA GLN A 154 0.78 21.14 -7.37
C GLN A 154 1.98 21.77 -6.66
N LYS A 155 1.76 22.96 -6.04
CA LYS A 155 2.72 23.53 -5.09
C LYS A 155 2.94 22.52 -3.94
N TRP A 156 4.18 22.38 -3.52
CA TRP A 156 4.55 21.45 -2.45
C TRP A 156 5.73 21.97 -1.61
N GLU A 157 5.91 21.41 -0.43
CA GLU A 157 7.08 21.63 0.43
C GLU A 157 7.42 20.39 1.27
N TYR A 158 8.67 20.28 1.69
CA TYR A 158 9.04 19.34 2.74
C TYR A 158 8.58 19.87 4.10
N LEU A 159 7.73 19.14 4.81
CA LEU A 159 7.43 19.36 6.23
C LEU A 159 8.54 18.78 7.12
N ARG A 160 9.15 17.68 6.64
CA ARG A 160 10.34 17.10 7.24
C ARG A 160 11.20 16.50 6.13
N ARG A 161 12.49 16.82 6.15
CA ARG A 161 13.48 16.25 5.25
C ARG A 161 14.61 15.63 6.04
N SER A 162 14.71 14.30 6.05
CA SER A 162 15.76 13.54 6.75
C SER A 162 16.96 13.21 5.85
N GLY A 163 16.81 13.35 4.53
CA GLY A 163 17.89 13.12 3.58
C GLY A 163 17.46 13.17 2.11
N ASP A 164 18.30 12.62 1.24
CA ASP A 164 18.03 12.52 -0.19
C ASP A 164 16.95 11.44 -0.46
N SER A 165 16.01 11.73 -1.38
CA SER A 165 14.96 10.81 -1.80
C SER A 165 15.49 9.49 -2.39
N ARG A 166 16.74 9.45 -2.81
CA ARG A 166 17.41 8.21 -3.27
C ARG A 166 17.66 7.19 -2.14
N GLU A 167 17.65 7.65 -0.89
CA GLU A 167 17.99 6.87 0.31
C GLU A 167 16.89 6.87 1.36
N LYS A 168 15.88 7.74 1.20
CA LYS A 168 14.79 7.94 2.16
C LYS A 168 13.46 7.66 1.49
N ILE A 169 12.50 7.27 2.29
CA ILE A 169 11.11 7.03 1.88
C ILE A 169 10.38 8.37 1.87
N ASP A 170 9.87 8.77 0.73
CA ASP A 170 9.09 9.99 0.60
C ASP A 170 7.59 9.70 0.77
N VAL A 171 6.97 10.34 1.76
CA VAL A 171 5.53 10.24 2.04
C VAL A 171 4.87 11.57 1.70
N ALA A 172 4.02 11.59 0.68
CA ALA A 172 3.32 12.79 0.25
C ALA A 172 1.92 12.87 0.87
N PHE A 173 1.63 13.99 1.52
CA PHE A 173 0.32 14.35 2.02
C PHE A 173 -0.40 15.22 0.99
N VAL A 174 -1.59 14.82 0.57
CA VAL A 174 -2.40 15.48 -0.47
C VAL A 174 -3.62 16.12 0.18
N ALA A 175 -3.86 17.40 -0.10
CA ALA A 175 -5.04 18.11 0.38
C ALA A 175 -6.28 17.67 -0.38
N GLU A 176 -7.33 17.23 0.34
CA GLU A 176 -8.60 16.82 -0.24
C GLU A 176 -9.77 17.51 0.46
N GLY A 177 -10.58 18.25 -0.30
CA GLY A 177 -11.67 19.04 0.25
C GLY A 177 -11.26 20.31 0.98
N TYR A 178 -10.01 20.74 0.89
CA TYR A 178 -9.55 22.05 1.38
C TYR A 178 -9.55 23.06 0.23
N ARG A 179 -10.17 24.22 0.44
CA ARG A 179 -10.08 25.33 -0.50
C ARG A 179 -8.73 26.05 -0.37
N GLN A 180 -8.44 26.95 -1.30
CA GLN A 180 -7.19 27.72 -1.30
C GLN A 180 -6.96 28.50 0.00
N ASP A 181 -8.01 29.03 0.62
CA ASP A 181 -7.96 29.76 1.90
C ASP A 181 -7.88 28.84 3.14
N GLU A 182 -7.97 27.53 2.95
CA GLU A 182 -7.86 26.51 3.99
C GLU A 182 -6.51 25.78 4.00
N MET A 183 -5.55 26.16 3.15
CA MET A 183 -4.26 25.48 3.02
C MET A 183 -3.40 25.53 4.30
N ASP A 184 -3.55 26.58 5.12
CA ASP A 184 -2.88 26.65 6.44
C ASP A 184 -3.48 25.66 7.44
N VAL A 185 -4.77 25.31 7.31
CA VAL A 185 -5.42 24.26 8.09
C VAL A 185 -4.84 22.91 7.66
N PHE A 186 -4.85 22.63 6.36
CA PHE A 186 -4.26 21.40 5.80
C PHE A 186 -2.81 21.19 6.27
N ARG A 187 -1.99 22.23 6.27
CA ARG A 187 -0.59 22.14 6.73
C ARG A 187 -0.51 21.69 8.20
N ARG A 188 -1.35 22.23 9.08
CA ARG A 188 -1.42 21.81 10.50
C ARG A 188 -1.87 20.35 10.63
N ASP A 189 -2.89 19.94 9.85
CA ASP A 189 -3.40 18.58 9.85
C ASP A 189 -2.32 17.56 9.39
N CYS A 190 -1.47 17.96 8.42
CA CYS A 190 -0.29 17.17 8.05
C CYS A 190 0.68 17.02 9.22
N GLU A 191 1.04 18.12 9.89
CA GLU A 191 1.98 18.09 11.02
C GLU A 191 1.45 17.22 12.18
N GLU A 192 0.15 17.30 12.47
CA GLU A 192 -0.49 16.44 13.49
C GLU A 192 -0.49 14.97 13.09
N SER A 193 -0.76 14.66 11.82
CA SER A 193 -0.76 13.29 11.29
C SER A 193 0.65 12.70 11.31
N ILE A 194 1.67 13.46 10.88
CA ILE A 194 3.08 13.07 10.96
C ILE A 194 3.49 12.81 12.41
N GLY A 195 3.10 13.70 13.33
CA GLY A 195 3.33 13.52 14.77
C GLY A 195 2.71 12.24 15.31
N ALA A 196 1.49 11.91 14.89
CA ALA A 196 0.81 10.67 15.26
C ALA A 196 1.54 9.44 14.72
N MET A 197 1.95 9.43 13.44
CA MET A 197 2.70 8.33 12.83
C MET A 197 4.04 8.12 13.54
N LEU A 198 4.81 9.19 13.75
CA LEU A 198 6.12 9.13 14.40
C LEU A 198 6.07 8.93 15.91
N SER A 199 4.90 8.90 16.54
CA SER A 199 4.75 8.52 17.94
C SER A 199 4.73 7.00 18.17
N HIS A 200 4.54 6.20 17.11
CA HIS A 200 4.46 4.74 17.17
C HIS A 200 5.77 4.06 16.75
N GLU A 201 6.15 2.96 17.45
CA GLU A 201 7.23 2.10 16.96
C GLU A 201 6.76 1.24 15.78
N PRO A 202 7.64 1.00 14.79
CA PRO A 202 9.08 1.40 14.70
C PRO A 202 9.29 2.75 13.98
N PHE A 203 8.23 3.46 13.57
CA PHE A 203 8.35 4.75 12.89
C PHE A 203 9.12 5.77 13.73
N ARG A 204 8.95 5.75 15.07
CA ARG A 204 9.63 6.64 16.00
C ARG A 204 11.15 6.40 15.98
N SER A 205 11.60 5.17 16.16
CA SER A 205 13.01 4.81 16.18
C SER A 205 13.69 4.88 14.81
N MET A 206 12.92 4.81 13.73
CA MET A 206 13.38 4.87 12.34
C MET A 206 12.93 6.16 11.61
N ALA A 207 12.60 7.22 12.34
CA ALA A 207 12.08 8.47 11.80
C ALA A 207 13.02 9.19 10.82
N ASP A 208 14.33 8.90 10.91
CA ASP A 208 15.36 9.39 9.99
C ASP A 208 15.33 8.72 8.61
N ARG A 209 14.52 7.67 8.44
CA ARG A 209 14.31 6.99 7.15
C ARG A 209 13.27 7.68 6.27
N PHE A 210 12.51 8.64 6.81
CA PHE A 210 11.38 9.25 6.15
C PHE A 210 11.60 10.73 5.84
N ASN A 211 11.17 11.14 4.66
CA ASN A 211 10.83 12.50 4.32
C ASN A 211 9.31 12.63 4.28
N PHE A 212 8.77 13.79 4.65
CA PHE A 212 7.34 14.08 4.57
C PHE A 212 7.12 15.34 3.75
N VAL A 213 6.22 15.25 2.76
CA VAL A 213 5.95 16.29 1.77
C VAL A 213 4.49 16.70 1.89
N ALA A 214 4.20 18.00 1.97
CA ALA A 214 2.84 18.53 1.83
C ALA A 214 2.59 18.97 0.38
N VAL A 215 1.49 18.51 -0.20
CA VAL A 215 1.07 18.84 -1.57
C VAL A 215 -0.22 19.65 -1.51
N TYR A 216 -0.11 20.91 -1.86
CA TYR A 216 -1.19 21.89 -1.78
C TYR A 216 -2.09 21.81 -3.00
N SER A 217 -3.08 20.95 -2.96
CA SER A 217 -4.07 20.70 -4.02
C SER A 217 -5.43 21.31 -3.66
N PRO A 218 -5.68 22.60 -3.95
CA PRO A 218 -6.91 23.24 -3.54
C PRO A 218 -8.12 22.65 -4.26
N SER A 219 -9.15 22.34 -3.48
CA SER A 219 -10.46 21.94 -3.94
C SER A 219 -11.33 23.17 -4.24
N THR A 220 -12.32 22.99 -5.12
CA THR A 220 -13.32 24.04 -5.39
C THR A 220 -14.25 24.21 -4.19
N ASP A 221 -14.68 23.08 -3.61
CA ASP A 221 -15.61 23.05 -2.48
C ASP A 221 -14.87 22.60 -1.22
N SER A 222 -15.25 23.12 -0.05
CA SER A 222 -14.78 22.64 1.24
C SER A 222 -15.56 21.39 1.66
N GLY A 223 -14.86 20.41 2.25
CA GLY A 223 -15.43 19.10 2.60
C GLY A 223 -15.39 18.11 1.45
N VAL A 224 -15.92 16.92 1.68
CA VAL A 224 -15.95 15.80 0.73
C VAL A 224 -17.36 15.31 0.45
N SER A 225 -17.54 14.52 -0.61
CA SER A 225 -18.85 14.00 -1.00
C SER A 225 -19.36 12.94 -0.01
N ILE A 226 -20.66 13.02 0.33
CA ILE A 226 -21.38 12.09 1.23
C ILE A 226 -22.65 11.64 0.50
N PRO A 227 -22.57 10.64 -0.38
CA PRO A 227 -23.65 10.24 -1.28
C PRO A 227 -24.97 9.90 -0.57
N HIS A 228 -24.96 9.15 0.55
CA HIS A 228 -26.19 8.79 1.28
C HIS A 228 -26.92 10.01 1.88
N GLN A 229 -26.26 11.17 1.99
CA GLN A 229 -26.85 12.43 2.39
C GLN A 229 -27.20 13.34 1.19
N GLY A 230 -26.95 12.88 -0.02
CA GLY A 230 -27.14 13.69 -1.23
C GLY A 230 -26.13 14.83 -1.38
N VAL A 231 -25.03 14.79 -0.64
CA VAL A 231 -23.97 15.83 -0.66
C VAL A 231 -22.90 15.44 -1.68
N TRP A 232 -22.72 16.30 -2.68
CA TRP A 232 -21.68 16.15 -3.69
C TRP A 232 -20.78 17.39 -3.71
N LYS A 233 -19.46 17.17 -3.71
CA LYS A 233 -18.41 18.20 -3.64
C LYS A 233 -17.44 18.05 -4.79
N ARG A 234 -16.95 19.15 -5.30
CA ARG A 234 -15.89 19.20 -6.33
C ARG A 234 -14.55 19.36 -5.64
N THR A 235 -13.90 18.25 -5.39
CA THR A 235 -12.65 18.19 -4.62
C THR A 235 -11.45 17.83 -5.49
N ALA A 236 -10.23 17.96 -4.96
CA ALA A 236 -8.99 17.77 -5.70
C ALA A 236 -8.84 16.33 -6.22
N ALA A 237 -9.06 15.33 -5.37
CA ALA A 237 -8.97 13.91 -5.71
C ALA A 237 -10.34 13.25 -5.94
N ASP A 238 -11.44 14.02 -5.89
CA ASP A 238 -12.81 13.55 -6.11
C ASP A 238 -13.21 12.38 -5.20
N SER A 239 -12.82 12.48 -3.91
CA SER A 239 -13.10 11.44 -2.93
C SER A 239 -14.56 11.48 -2.43
N HIS A 240 -15.04 10.33 -2.01
CA HIS A 240 -16.39 10.21 -1.48
C HIS A 240 -16.50 9.11 -0.42
N PHE A 241 -17.40 9.29 0.53
CA PHE A 241 -17.91 8.23 1.38
C PHE A 241 -18.77 7.25 0.59
N ASP A 242 -19.30 6.23 1.25
CA ASP A 242 -20.16 5.21 0.65
C ASP A 242 -19.49 4.36 -0.45
N THR A 243 -18.16 4.28 -0.45
CA THR A 243 -17.47 3.32 -1.33
C THR A 243 -17.97 1.91 -1.03
N PHE A 244 -18.39 1.20 -2.08
CA PHE A 244 -19.02 -0.13 -2.00
C PHE A 244 -20.23 -0.18 -1.04
N TYR A 245 -20.97 0.94 -0.95
CA TYR A 245 -22.13 1.15 -0.05
C TYR A 245 -21.82 1.11 1.45
N SER A 246 -20.54 1.16 1.83
CA SER A 246 -20.12 1.30 3.21
C SER A 246 -20.00 2.77 3.61
N GLN A 247 -20.86 3.24 4.52
CA GLN A 247 -20.90 4.66 4.93
C GLN A 247 -19.59 5.20 5.51
N ARG A 248 -18.75 4.32 6.07
CA ARG A 248 -17.47 4.70 6.67
C ARG A 248 -16.30 4.60 5.69
N TYR A 249 -16.53 3.99 4.53
CA TYR A 249 -15.45 3.76 3.57
C TYR A 249 -15.29 4.98 2.68
N LEU A 250 -14.28 5.79 3.00
CA LEU A 250 -13.90 7.00 2.30
C LEU A 250 -12.72 6.70 1.39
N THR A 251 -12.91 6.81 0.07
CA THR A 251 -11.86 6.53 -0.93
C THR A 251 -11.95 7.49 -2.12
N THR A 252 -10.96 7.42 -3.01
CA THR A 252 -11.05 7.95 -4.37
C THR A 252 -10.89 6.83 -5.39
N LEU A 253 -11.68 6.88 -6.47
CA LEU A 253 -11.55 5.98 -7.63
C LEU A 253 -10.75 6.63 -8.78
N HIS A 254 -10.31 7.88 -8.62
CA HIS A 254 -9.67 8.71 -9.64
C HIS A 254 -8.14 8.73 -9.47
N LEU A 255 -7.50 7.55 -9.58
CA LEU A 255 -6.06 7.41 -9.35
C LEU A 255 -5.22 8.19 -10.37
N LYS A 256 -5.66 8.29 -11.63
CA LYS A 256 -4.95 9.08 -12.64
C LYS A 256 -4.88 10.55 -12.24
N ARG A 257 -6.02 11.09 -11.77
CA ARG A 257 -6.10 12.47 -11.26
C ARG A 257 -5.24 12.67 -10.01
N LEU A 258 -5.28 11.72 -9.08
CA LEU A 258 -4.44 11.74 -7.88
C LEU A 258 -2.95 11.83 -8.25
N HIS A 259 -2.49 10.99 -9.17
CA HIS A 259 -1.10 11.01 -9.63
C HIS A 259 -0.77 12.23 -10.51
N ASP A 260 -1.75 12.87 -11.14
CA ASP A 260 -1.54 14.17 -11.83
C ASP A 260 -1.26 15.28 -10.82
N LEU A 261 -1.92 15.32 -9.66
CA LEU A 261 -1.62 16.26 -8.58
C LEU A 261 -0.19 16.11 -8.04
N LEU A 262 0.36 14.90 -8.09
CA LEU A 262 1.67 14.53 -7.57
C LEU A 262 2.80 14.56 -8.62
N SER A 263 2.52 15.00 -9.83
CA SER A 263 3.48 14.96 -10.94
C SER A 263 4.74 15.76 -10.64
N GLY A 264 5.92 15.12 -10.73
CA GLY A 264 7.22 15.75 -10.47
C GLY A 264 7.53 16.00 -8.98
N ILE A 265 6.69 15.54 -8.06
CA ILE A 265 6.87 15.67 -6.61
C ILE A 265 7.51 14.39 -6.07
N PRO A 266 8.41 14.47 -5.08
CA PRO A 266 8.96 13.28 -4.42
C PRO A 266 7.87 12.51 -3.64
N TYR A 267 7.60 11.26 -3.99
CA TYR A 267 6.74 10.36 -3.23
C TYR A 267 6.92 8.88 -3.62
N GLU A 268 6.76 8.02 -2.64
CA GLU A 268 6.55 6.57 -2.78
C GLU A 268 5.22 6.16 -2.16
N HIS A 269 4.82 6.85 -1.07
CA HIS A 269 3.56 6.60 -0.37
C HIS A 269 2.70 7.87 -0.34
N ILE A 270 1.40 7.68 -0.45
CA ILE A 270 0.42 8.76 -0.55
C ILE A 270 -0.52 8.71 0.66
N VAL A 271 -0.63 9.85 1.34
CA VAL A 271 -1.60 10.10 2.41
C VAL A 271 -2.55 11.20 1.93
N ILE A 272 -3.82 10.89 1.76
CA ILE A 272 -4.84 11.87 1.43
C ILE A 272 -5.53 12.29 2.71
N LEU A 273 -5.42 13.57 3.09
CA LEU A 273 -6.15 14.12 4.23
C LEU A 273 -7.42 14.80 3.73
N ALA A 274 -8.56 14.28 4.15
CA ALA A 274 -9.87 14.79 3.78
C ALA A 274 -10.39 15.80 4.82
N ASN A 275 -10.76 16.99 4.37
CA ASN A 275 -11.33 18.06 5.17
C ASN A 275 -12.76 17.71 5.62
N THR A 276 -12.88 16.82 6.58
CA THR A 276 -14.18 16.37 7.12
C THR A 276 -14.03 15.89 8.57
N ASP A 277 -15.09 16.10 9.35
CA ASP A 277 -15.25 15.60 10.71
C ASP A 277 -16.04 14.28 10.79
N ASN A 278 -16.54 13.77 9.66
CA ASN A 278 -17.16 12.45 9.60
C ASN A 278 -16.12 11.34 9.71
N TYR A 279 -16.42 10.31 10.50
CA TYR A 279 -15.54 9.14 10.65
C TYR A 279 -15.40 8.39 9.34
N GLY A 280 -14.17 8.18 8.89
CA GLY A 280 -13.88 7.34 7.73
C GLY A 280 -12.41 7.35 7.35
N GLY A 281 -12.05 6.34 6.60
CA GLY A 281 -10.71 6.14 6.07
C GLY A 281 -10.64 4.85 5.27
N GLY A 282 -9.48 4.60 4.71
CA GLY A 282 -9.13 3.37 3.99
C GLY A 282 -7.67 3.39 3.57
N GLY A 283 -6.99 2.25 3.68
CA GLY A 283 -5.59 2.08 3.30
C GLY A 283 -5.41 0.91 2.33
N ILE A 284 -4.82 1.18 1.17
CA ILE A 284 -4.62 0.21 0.09
C ILE A 284 -3.13 0.01 -0.12
N PHE A 285 -2.66 -1.22 0.03
CA PHE A 285 -1.24 -1.55 -0.01
C PHE A 285 -0.56 -1.06 -1.29
N ASN A 286 0.51 -0.25 -1.11
CA ASN A 286 1.29 0.39 -2.16
C ASN A 286 0.45 1.15 -3.20
N SER A 287 -0.67 1.76 -2.75
CA SER A 287 -1.48 2.68 -3.54
C SER A 287 -1.62 4.00 -2.79
N TYR A 288 -2.55 4.09 -1.84
CA TYR A 288 -2.72 5.27 -0.99
C TYR A 288 -3.42 4.90 0.32
N LEU A 289 -3.36 5.79 1.29
CA LEU A 289 -4.33 5.86 2.36
C LEU A 289 -5.12 7.16 2.26
N LEU A 290 -6.37 7.14 2.76
CA LEU A 290 -7.20 8.31 2.91
C LEU A 290 -7.79 8.32 4.33
N SER A 291 -7.77 9.47 5.00
CA SER A 291 -8.28 9.62 6.37
C SER A 291 -9.00 10.96 6.55
N ALA A 292 -10.09 10.95 7.33
CA ALA A 292 -10.80 12.15 7.75
C ALA A 292 -9.94 12.95 8.75
N ALA A 293 -9.57 14.18 8.39
CA ALA A 293 -8.60 14.97 9.16
C ALA A 293 -9.15 15.55 10.48
N HIS A 294 -10.43 15.88 10.52
CA HIS A 294 -11.02 16.60 11.67
C HIS A 294 -11.86 15.71 12.60
N HIS A 295 -11.98 14.41 12.31
CA HIS A 295 -12.62 13.50 13.26
C HIS A 295 -11.72 13.30 14.50
N PRO A 296 -12.27 13.21 15.71
CA PRO A 296 -11.48 12.99 16.95
C PRO A 296 -10.56 11.76 16.90
N SER A 297 -10.91 10.74 16.12
CA SER A 297 -10.09 9.55 15.89
C SER A 297 -9.11 9.67 14.69
N CYS A 298 -8.90 10.85 14.12
CA CYS A 298 -7.99 11.02 12.98
C CYS A 298 -6.60 10.41 13.24
N LYS A 299 -6.01 10.75 14.40
CA LYS A 299 -4.65 10.28 14.77
C LYS A 299 -4.51 8.76 14.81
N PRO A 300 -5.36 8.00 15.54
CA PRO A 300 -5.31 6.55 15.49
C PRO A 300 -5.65 5.97 14.10
N VAL A 301 -6.59 6.56 13.36
CA VAL A 301 -6.99 6.09 12.04
C VAL A 301 -5.87 6.26 11.02
N VAL A 302 -5.24 7.44 10.91
CA VAL A 302 -4.15 7.64 9.94
C VAL A 302 -2.98 6.67 10.18
N VAL A 303 -2.69 6.33 11.44
CA VAL A 303 -1.64 5.34 11.79
C VAL A 303 -2.06 3.93 11.39
N HIS A 304 -3.32 3.56 11.63
CA HIS A 304 -3.91 2.28 11.24
C HIS A 304 -3.87 2.11 9.71
N GLU A 305 -4.39 3.09 8.96
CA GLU A 305 -4.44 3.06 7.50
C GLU A 305 -3.04 3.06 6.88
N PHE A 306 -2.05 3.71 7.53
CA PHE A 306 -0.66 3.62 7.11
C PHE A 306 -0.08 2.22 7.34
N GLY A 307 -0.52 1.50 8.35
CA GLY A 307 -0.21 0.07 8.53
C GLY A 307 -0.62 -0.77 7.32
N HIS A 308 -1.81 -0.54 6.77
CA HIS A 308 -2.27 -1.18 5.55
C HIS A 308 -1.46 -0.74 4.32
N SER A 309 -1.47 0.56 4.03
CA SER A 309 -0.94 1.08 2.77
C SER A 309 0.58 0.95 2.65
N PHE A 310 1.32 1.09 3.76
CA PHE A 310 2.77 1.02 3.79
C PHE A 310 3.30 -0.40 3.97
N ALA A 311 2.78 -1.14 4.96
CA ALA A 311 3.35 -2.41 5.40
C ALA A 311 2.50 -3.63 5.06
N GLY A 312 1.37 -3.45 4.38
CA GLY A 312 0.48 -4.54 3.98
C GLY A 312 -0.09 -5.31 5.17
N LEU A 313 -0.28 -4.64 6.31
CA LEU A 313 -0.90 -5.26 7.47
C LEU A 313 -2.38 -5.49 7.19
N GLY A 314 -2.91 -6.65 7.59
CA GLY A 314 -4.33 -6.93 7.57
C GLY A 314 -5.03 -6.44 8.84
N ASP A 315 -6.35 -6.27 8.76
CA ASP A 315 -7.18 -5.97 9.92
C ASP A 315 -7.18 -7.12 10.92
N GLU A 316 -6.94 -6.81 12.19
CA GLU A 316 -6.95 -7.80 13.27
C GLU A 316 -8.31 -7.88 13.98
N TYR A 317 -9.28 -7.04 13.59
CA TYR A 317 -10.64 -7.12 14.11
C TYR A 317 -11.49 -8.12 13.31
N TYR A 318 -12.59 -8.56 13.91
CA TYR A 318 -13.54 -9.49 13.34
C TYR A 318 -14.94 -9.21 13.90
N TYR A 319 -15.94 -9.76 13.23
CA TYR A 319 -17.35 -9.66 13.64
C TYR A 319 -17.92 -11.08 13.77
N ASP A 320 -18.67 -11.35 14.84
CA ASP A 320 -19.20 -12.68 15.12
C ASP A 320 -20.29 -13.14 14.14
N ASP A 321 -20.90 -12.20 13.42
CA ASP A 321 -22.00 -12.41 12.46
C ASP A 321 -21.56 -12.37 10.99
N GLN A 322 -20.27 -12.14 10.70
CA GLN A 322 -19.75 -12.21 9.34
C GLN A 322 -19.33 -13.64 8.98
N TYR A 323 -20.14 -14.27 8.12
CA TYR A 323 -19.90 -15.63 7.61
C TYR A 323 -19.16 -15.65 6.26
N GLU A 324 -18.87 -14.52 5.66
CA GLU A 324 -18.16 -14.46 4.39
C GLU A 324 -16.66 -14.66 4.61
N SER A 325 -16.15 -15.76 4.06
CA SER A 325 -14.73 -16.11 4.13
C SER A 325 -13.94 -15.32 3.09
N THR A 326 -13.29 -14.24 3.53
CA THR A 326 -12.34 -13.49 2.71
C THR A 326 -11.02 -14.25 2.53
N TYR A 327 -10.65 -15.06 3.55
CA TYR A 327 -9.43 -15.86 3.58
C TYR A 327 -9.76 -17.35 3.48
N PRO A 328 -9.40 -18.02 2.35
CA PRO A 328 -9.59 -19.46 2.21
C PRO A 328 -8.80 -20.23 3.28
N ALA A 329 -9.42 -21.28 3.85
CA ALA A 329 -8.82 -22.05 4.93
C ALA A 329 -7.59 -22.90 4.49
N ASP A 330 -7.39 -23.07 3.18
CA ASP A 330 -6.30 -23.81 2.55
C ASP A 330 -5.17 -22.94 2.02
N THR A 331 -5.25 -21.63 2.22
CA THR A 331 -4.29 -20.66 1.68
C THR A 331 -3.78 -19.73 2.78
N GLU A 332 -2.46 -19.56 2.85
CA GLU A 332 -1.86 -18.62 3.78
C GLU A 332 -2.04 -17.18 3.28
N PRO A 333 -2.56 -16.23 4.10
CA PRO A 333 -2.66 -14.82 3.76
C PRO A 333 -1.30 -14.23 3.40
N TRP A 334 -1.24 -13.28 2.48
CA TRP A 334 0.00 -12.56 2.20
C TRP A 334 0.31 -11.50 3.26
N GLU A 335 -0.67 -11.04 4.00
CA GLU A 335 -0.55 -10.08 5.10
C GLU A 335 0.32 -10.66 6.22
N PRO A 336 1.36 -9.92 6.68
CA PRO A 336 2.36 -10.48 7.59
C PRO A 336 1.85 -10.73 9.01
N ASN A 337 0.73 -10.11 9.39
CA ASN A 337 0.12 -10.19 10.74
C ASN A 337 -1.15 -11.06 10.79
N LEU A 338 -1.47 -11.76 9.71
CA LEU A 338 -2.57 -12.74 9.67
C LEU A 338 -2.04 -14.11 9.27
N THR A 339 -2.70 -15.18 9.75
CA THR A 339 -2.40 -16.56 9.35
C THR A 339 -3.65 -17.42 9.39
N THR A 340 -3.76 -18.36 8.45
CA THR A 340 -4.70 -19.47 8.45
C THR A 340 -4.07 -20.75 9.01
N MET A 341 -2.83 -20.68 9.48
CA MET A 341 -2.00 -21.79 9.95
C MET A 341 -1.54 -22.77 8.85
N VAL A 342 -1.79 -22.45 7.57
CA VAL A 342 -1.35 -23.27 6.43
C VAL A 342 0.18 -23.25 6.30
N ASP A 343 0.78 -22.07 6.46
CA ASP A 343 2.24 -21.91 6.52
C ASP A 343 2.64 -20.91 7.61
N PHE A 344 2.29 -21.24 8.85
CA PHE A 344 2.61 -20.37 9.99
C PHE A 344 4.12 -20.16 10.17
N SER A 345 4.96 -21.07 9.66
CA SER A 345 6.41 -20.92 9.73
C SER A 345 6.94 -19.68 8.99
N SER A 346 6.25 -19.23 7.94
CA SER A 346 6.57 -18.02 7.19
C SER A 346 6.12 -16.72 7.89
N LYS A 347 5.37 -16.80 8.97
CA LYS A 347 4.76 -15.67 9.68
C LYS A 347 5.60 -15.23 10.89
N TRP A 348 5.08 -15.42 12.08
CA TRP A 348 5.73 -15.03 13.35
C TRP A 348 6.03 -16.21 14.29
N ALA A 349 6.16 -17.41 13.73
CA ALA A 349 6.45 -18.61 14.50
C ALA A 349 7.76 -18.48 15.31
N ASP A 350 8.75 -17.80 14.75
CA ASP A 350 10.05 -17.50 15.38
C ASP A 350 9.96 -16.52 16.57
N MET A 351 8.87 -15.77 16.71
CA MET A 351 8.62 -14.85 17.83
C MET A 351 7.79 -15.52 18.95
N MET A 352 7.33 -16.75 18.73
CA MET A 352 6.50 -17.43 19.71
C MET A 352 7.33 -17.88 20.94
N PRO A 353 6.80 -17.72 22.17
CA PRO A 353 7.41 -18.35 23.33
C PRO A 353 7.51 -19.87 23.17
N ALA A 354 8.64 -20.46 23.57
CA ALA A 354 8.96 -21.88 23.33
C ALA A 354 7.90 -22.91 23.82
N LYS A 355 7.02 -22.52 24.75
CA LYS A 355 5.94 -23.35 25.30
C LYS A 355 4.55 -22.78 25.04
N ALA A 356 4.42 -21.88 24.07
CA ALA A 356 3.13 -21.30 23.73
C ALA A 356 2.17 -22.36 23.17
N LYS A 357 0.94 -22.35 23.66
CA LYS A 357 -0.13 -23.18 23.09
C LYS A 357 -0.70 -22.50 21.86
N ILE A 358 -0.95 -23.30 20.84
CA ILE A 358 -1.55 -22.85 19.57
C ILE A 358 -2.87 -23.64 19.38
N PRO A 359 -4.02 -22.98 19.22
CA PRO A 359 -4.26 -21.54 19.39
C PRO A 359 -4.02 -21.04 20.82
N THR A 360 -3.65 -19.75 20.93
CA THR A 360 -3.39 -19.12 22.22
C THR A 360 -4.70 -18.61 22.84
N LYS A 361 -4.96 -18.97 24.10
CA LYS A 361 -6.14 -18.46 24.80
C LYS A 361 -5.89 -17.04 25.29
N PRO A 362 -6.83 -16.09 25.08
CA PRO A 362 -6.73 -14.77 25.65
C PRO A 362 -6.61 -14.83 27.19
N SER A 363 -5.69 -14.06 27.77
CA SER A 363 -5.43 -14.05 29.20
C SER A 363 -5.88 -12.75 29.91
N GLY A 364 -6.25 -11.72 29.12
CA GLY A 364 -6.52 -10.37 29.61
C GLY A 364 -5.29 -9.65 30.17
N LYS A 365 -4.09 -10.22 30.03
CA LYS A 365 -2.81 -9.64 30.46
C LYS A 365 -1.91 -9.39 29.25
N ASN A 366 -1.05 -8.37 29.35
CA ASN A 366 -0.08 -8.00 28.29
C ASN A 366 -0.76 -7.89 26.92
N LEU A 367 -1.90 -7.21 26.86
CA LEU A 367 -2.80 -7.20 25.70
C LEU A 367 -2.09 -6.82 24.38
N TYR A 368 -1.12 -5.89 24.45
CA TYR A 368 -0.43 -5.32 23.30
C TYR A 368 0.96 -5.94 23.04
N THR A 369 1.53 -6.65 24.02
CA THR A 369 2.94 -7.10 23.98
C THR A 369 3.13 -8.61 23.95
N ALA A 370 2.11 -9.37 24.37
CA ALA A 370 2.19 -10.83 24.33
C ALA A 370 1.96 -11.34 22.91
N VAL A 371 2.98 -11.99 22.34
CA VAL A 371 2.87 -12.66 21.04
C VAL A 371 2.25 -14.02 21.23
N GLY A 372 1.24 -14.33 20.42
CA GLY A 372 0.50 -15.59 20.41
C GLY A 372 -0.07 -15.90 19.02
N VAL A 373 -1.05 -16.82 19.00
CA VAL A 373 -1.87 -17.15 17.83
C VAL A 373 -3.31 -17.11 18.28
N TYR A 374 -3.93 -15.95 18.19
CA TYR A 374 -5.28 -15.69 18.71
C TYR A 374 -6.30 -15.79 17.58
N GLU A 375 -7.30 -16.65 17.73
CA GLU A 375 -8.35 -16.82 16.73
C GLU A 375 -9.19 -15.55 16.56
N GLY A 376 -9.55 -15.24 15.32
CA GLY A 376 -10.25 -14.04 14.87
C GLY A 376 -9.32 -12.99 14.32
N GLY A 377 -9.62 -12.50 13.12
CA GLY A 377 -8.90 -11.48 12.34
C GLY A 377 -9.38 -11.47 10.90
N GLY A 378 -9.02 -10.45 10.12
CA GLY A 378 -9.44 -10.35 8.73
C GLY A 378 -10.96 -10.39 8.56
N TYR A 379 -11.70 -9.73 9.44
CA TYR A 379 -13.17 -9.72 9.55
C TYR A 379 -13.78 -11.08 9.97
N GLN A 380 -13.03 -12.19 9.99
CA GLN A 380 -13.52 -13.53 10.29
C GLN A 380 -13.28 -13.92 11.74
N SER A 381 -14.31 -14.41 12.43
CA SER A 381 -14.19 -14.88 13.82
C SER A 381 -13.50 -16.23 13.94
N LYS A 382 -13.43 -17.02 12.85
CA LYS A 382 -12.91 -18.39 12.81
C LYS A 382 -11.96 -18.61 11.63
N GLY A 383 -10.96 -19.48 11.86
CA GLY A 383 -10.05 -19.95 10.80
C GLY A 383 -8.95 -18.96 10.42
N VAL A 384 -9.01 -17.73 10.87
CA VAL A 384 -7.95 -16.71 10.73
C VAL A 384 -7.46 -16.33 12.12
N PHE A 385 -6.15 -16.14 12.24
CA PHE A 385 -5.51 -15.87 13.52
C PHE A 385 -4.64 -14.62 13.42
N ARG A 386 -4.56 -13.87 14.54
CA ARG A 386 -3.77 -12.66 14.72
C ARG A 386 -2.70 -12.85 15.81
N PRO A 387 -1.66 -12.00 15.85
CA PRO A 387 -0.50 -12.21 16.72
C PRO A 387 -0.67 -11.74 18.17
N SER A 388 -1.65 -10.86 18.44
CA SER A 388 -1.82 -10.23 19.76
C SER A 388 -3.30 -10.14 20.14
N GLN A 389 -3.59 -9.98 21.44
CA GLN A 389 -4.97 -9.79 21.89
C GLN A 389 -5.50 -8.43 21.40
N GLU A 390 -4.68 -7.39 21.52
CA GLU A 390 -4.98 -6.04 21.05
C GLU A 390 -3.79 -5.45 20.31
N CYS A 391 -4.08 -4.61 19.31
CA CYS A 391 -3.12 -3.99 18.42
C CYS A 391 -3.72 -2.73 17.79
N ARG A 392 -2.88 -1.79 17.27
CA ARG A 392 -3.34 -0.69 16.44
C ARG A 392 -4.15 -1.19 15.23
N MET A 393 -3.82 -2.35 14.67
CA MET A 393 -4.56 -2.96 13.56
C MET A 393 -5.90 -3.60 14.00
N LYS A 394 -6.26 -3.50 15.28
CA LYS A 394 -7.52 -4.04 15.81
C LYS A 394 -8.44 -2.99 16.39
N ILE A 395 -7.90 -2.06 17.19
CA ILE A 395 -8.69 -1.04 17.89
C ILE A 395 -7.97 0.31 17.93
N ASN A 396 -8.75 1.39 17.86
CA ASN A 396 -8.22 2.76 17.92
C ASN A 396 -7.62 3.13 19.28
N GLU A 397 -8.01 2.45 20.36
CA GLU A 397 -7.53 2.68 21.72
C GLU A 397 -6.15 2.04 21.98
N ALA A 398 -5.69 1.15 21.10
CA ALA A 398 -4.36 0.56 21.25
C ALA A 398 -3.27 1.64 21.17
N PRO A 399 -2.35 1.69 22.16
CA PRO A 399 -1.32 2.74 22.17
C PRO A 399 -0.24 2.54 21.10
N GLU A 400 -0.06 1.30 20.62
CA GLU A 400 1.02 0.89 19.72
C GLU A 400 0.59 -0.27 18.80
N PHE A 401 1.36 -0.49 17.75
CA PHE A 401 1.33 -1.75 17.03
C PHE A 401 1.86 -2.90 17.91
N CYS A 402 1.32 -4.10 17.76
CA CYS A 402 1.88 -5.28 18.43
C CYS A 402 3.28 -5.63 17.90
N PRO A 403 4.09 -6.44 18.61
CA PRO A 403 5.46 -6.74 18.20
C PRO A 403 5.61 -7.33 16.80
N VAL A 404 4.65 -8.10 16.33
CA VAL A 404 4.66 -8.68 14.97
C VAL A 404 4.43 -7.61 13.91
N CYS A 405 3.45 -6.72 14.12
CA CYS A 405 3.20 -5.60 13.23
C CYS A 405 4.39 -4.62 13.21
N GLN A 406 5.01 -4.32 14.36
CA GLN A 406 6.23 -3.51 14.43
C GLN A 406 7.36 -4.14 13.61
N ARG A 407 7.58 -5.46 13.72
CA ARG A 407 8.57 -6.18 12.91
C ARG A 407 8.27 -6.10 11.42
N ALA A 408 7.02 -6.25 11.02
CA ALA A 408 6.61 -6.15 9.62
C ALA A 408 6.89 -4.76 9.05
N ILE A 409 6.54 -3.71 9.78
CA ILE A 409 6.81 -2.32 9.41
C ILE A 409 8.34 -2.08 9.32
N ALA A 410 9.13 -2.51 10.32
CA ALA A 410 10.57 -2.34 10.30
C ALA A 410 11.23 -3.04 9.10
N ARG A 411 10.79 -4.27 8.76
CA ARG A 411 11.24 -4.99 7.57
C ARG A 411 10.90 -4.25 6.28
N MET A 412 9.73 -3.60 6.20
CA MET A 412 9.35 -2.81 5.03
C MET A 412 10.22 -1.56 4.89
N ILE A 413 10.51 -0.85 6.00
CA ILE A 413 11.42 0.30 6.00
C ILE A 413 12.82 -0.13 5.52
N ASP A 414 13.37 -1.21 6.08
CA ASP A 414 14.70 -1.71 5.67
C ASP A 414 14.70 -2.19 4.20
N TYR A 415 13.63 -2.86 3.75
CA TYR A 415 13.51 -3.32 2.37
C TYR A 415 13.52 -2.17 1.36
N GLN A 416 12.95 -1.02 1.70
CA GLN A 416 12.91 0.16 0.83
C GLN A 416 14.21 0.99 0.89
N THR A 417 15.01 0.90 1.98
CA THR A 417 16.13 1.81 2.22
C THR A 417 17.51 1.13 2.31
N ARG A 418 17.58 -0.19 2.29
CA ARG A 418 18.81 -0.99 2.43
C ARG A 418 18.79 -2.14 1.43
#